data_957ea5d4e6beb0d80c1f2a5842b373ea
#
_entry.id   957ea5d4e6beb0d80c1f2a5842b373ea
#
_cell.length_a   1.000
_cell.length_b   1.000
_cell.length_c   1.000
_cell.angle_alpha   90.00
_cell.angle_beta   90.00
_cell.angle_gamma   90.00
#
_symmetry.space_group_name_H-M   'P 1'
#
loop_
_entity.id
_entity.type
_entity.pdbx_description
1 polymer ?
#
loop_
_entity_poly.entity_id
_entity_poly.type
_entity_poly.pdbx_seq_one_letter_code
_entity_poly.pdbx_strand_id
1 'polypeptide(L)'
;MSPIVTLSTASTYPESTAASFEMAARLGYDGLEVMVGTDAVSQDPDALLRLRDHYGIAITSVHAPCLLISQRVWGTEPWPKLVRAQAAAELLGASTVVVHPPFRWQRDYAREFVAGIERMASETDVRFAVENMYPWKAVNREFAAYQPSWDVRDDDYRHTTLDLSHTSVSRSDALEMARDLGDRLVHVHLADGTGSSLDEHLVHGRGGQPCAELLQVLGESGFDGQVVVEIST
;
A
#
# COMPACT_ATOMS: atom_id res chain seq x y z
N MET A 1 8.88 4.58 -19.42
CA MET A 1 7.73 5.49 -19.13
C MET A 1 8.03 6.17 -17.81
N SER A 2 7.47 7.33 -17.53
CA SER A 2 7.63 7.92 -16.19
C SER A 2 6.67 7.23 -15.22
N PRO A 3 7.05 7.06 -13.93
CA PRO A 3 6.12 6.56 -12.93
C PRO A 3 4.92 7.50 -12.80
N ILE A 4 3.75 6.94 -12.48
CA ILE A 4 2.57 7.73 -12.16
C ILE A 4 2.61 8.14 -10.68
N VAL A 5 2.21 9.37 -10.39
CA VAL A 5 2.19 9.92 -9.03
C VAL A 5 0.75 10.08 -8.57
N THR A 6 0.39 9.37 -7.51
CA THR A 6 -0.99 9.28 -7.02
C THR A 6 -1.08 9.67 -5.55
N LEU A 7 -2.30 9.96 -5.09
CA LEU A 7 -2.58 10.28 -3.70
C LEU A 7 -3.31 9.12 -3.03
N SER A 8 -2.86 8.67 -1.86
CA SER A 8 -3.64 7.74 -1.03
C SER A 8 -4.82 8.46 -0.38
N THR A 9 -6.00 7.82 -0.37
CA THR A 9 -7.15 8.35 0.38
C THR A 9 -6.91 8.36 1.89
N ALA A 10 -5.92 7.62 2.37
CA ALA A 10 -5.46 7.70 3.77
C ALA A 10 -4.88 9.07 4.11
N SER A 11 -4.25 9.75 3.14
CA SER A 11 -3.59 11.04 3.34
C SER A 11 -4.55 12.19 3.64
N THR A 12 -5.84 12.00 3.39
CA THR A 12 -6.84 13.05 3.62
C THR A 12 -7.66 12.81 4.90
N TYR A 13 -7.40 11.71 5.60
CA TYR A 13 -8.11 11.45 6.87
C TYR A 13 -7.91 12.62 7.86
N PRO A 14 -8.97 13.08 8.56
CA PRO A 14 -10.29 12.43 8.73
C PRO A 14 -11.36 12.79 7.67
N GLU A 15 -11.00 13.47 6.61
CA GLU A 15 -11.93 13.79 5.53
C GLU A 15 -12.45 12.51 4.84
N SER A 16 -13.56 12.64 4.11
CA SER A 16 -14.17 11.52 3.41
C SER A 16 -13.36 11.07 2.19
N THR A 17 -13.56 9.83 1.76
CA THR A 17 -13.02 9.33 0.48
C THR A 17 -13.37 10.27 -0.69
N ALA A 18 -14.57 10.85 -0.71
CA ALA A 18 -14.97 11.81 -1.75
C ALA A 18 -14.11 13.08 -1.76
N ALA A 19 -13.70 13.57 -0.59
CA ALA A 19 -12.81 14.73 -0.50
C ALA A 19 -11.41 14.44 -1.07
N SER A 20 -10.95 13.19 -0.98
CA SER A 20 -9.69 12.77 -1.60
C SER A 20 -9.71 12.91 -3.11
N PHE A 21 -10.83 12.56 -3.76
CA PHE A 21 -11.00 12.73 -5.22
C PHE A 21 -10.93 14.21 -5.62
N GLU A 22 -11.63 15.09 -4.90
CA GLU A 22 -11.56 16.52 -5.14
C GLU A 22 -10.13 17.05 -4.97
N MET A 23 -9.46 16.65 -3.90
CA MET A 23 -8.09 17.08 -3.61
C MET A 23 -7.11 16.61 -4.68
N ALA A 24 -7.15 15.33 -5.08
CA ALA A 24 -6.27 14.79 -6.10
C ALA A 24 -6.46 15.50 -7.45
N ALA A 25 -7.71 15.73 -7.85
CA ALA A 25 -8.02 16.46 -9.09
C ALA A 25 -7.51 17.92 -9.05
N ARG A 26 -7.69 18.61 -7.93
CA ARG A 26 -7.24 20.01 -7.76
C ARG A 26 -5.73 20.17 -7.72
N LEU A 27 -5.03 19.18 -7.15
CA LEU A 27 -3.56 19.19 -7.01
C LEU A 27 -2.86 18.63 -8.25
N GLY A 28 -3.58 18.01 -9.18
CA GLY A 28 -3.03 17.50 -10.43
C GLY A 28 -2.30 16.18 -10.30
N TYR A 29 -2.72 15.31 -9.35
CA TYR A 29 -2.26 13.94 -9.29
C TYR A 29 -2.73 13.14 -10.51
N ASP A 30 -1.94 12.15 -10.93
CA ASP A 30 -2.30 11.26 -12.04
C ASP A 30 -3.46 10.31 -11.69
N GLY A 31 -3.69 10.08 -10.39
CA GLY A 31 -4.74 9.19 -9.91
C GLY A 31 -4.81 9.12 -8.39
N LEU A 32 -5.59 8.14 -7.93
CA LEU A 32 -5.79 7.83 -6.51
C LEU A 32 -5.48 6.36 -6.21
N GLU A 33 -4.95 6.14 -5.03
CA GLU A 33 -5.09 4.88 -4.32
C GLU A 33 -6.28 4.95 -3.38
N VAL A 34 -7.18 3.97 -3.46
CA VAL A 34 -8.29 3.84 -2.52
C VAL A 34 -7.92 2.90 -1.40
N MET A 35 -7.68 3.43 -0.20
CA MET A 35 -7.56 2.63 1.00
C MET A 35 -8.97 2.22 1.47
N VAL A 36 -9.26 0.92 1.39
CA VAL A 36 -10.54 0.37 1.82
C VAL A 36 -10.59 0.33 3.35
N GLY A 37 -11.34 1.24 3.92
CA GLY A 37 -11.43 1.47 5.36
C GLY A 37 -12.85 1.47 5.90
N THR A 38 -13.05 2.19 6.99
CA THR A 38 -14.34 2.29 7.67
C THR A 38 -15.32 3.26 6.99
N ASP A 39 -14.84 4.14 6.11
CA ASP A 39 -15.71 4.97 5.27
C ASP A 39 -16.47 4.06 4.29
N ALA A 40 -17.79 4.13 4.32
CA ALA A 40 -18.65 3.30 3.48
C ALA A 40 -18.41 3.52 1.97
N VAL A 41 -18.01 4.73 1.57
CA VAL A 41 -17.72 5.07 0.17
C VAL A 41 -16.50 4.29 -0.33
N SER A 42 -15.45 4.13 0.51
CA SER A 42 -14.27 3.35 0.14
C SER A 42 -14.57 1.85 -0.07
N GLN A 43 -15.71 1.38 0.42
CA GLN A 43 -16.15 -0.01 0.35
C GLN A 43 -17.10 -0.31 -0.82
N ASP A 44 -17.58 0.73 -1.50
CA ASP A 44 -18.59 0.66 -2.57
C ASP A 44 -17.98 1.02 -3.93
N PRO A 45 -17.64 0.02 -4.77
CA PRO A 45 -17.05 0.27 -6.08
C PRO A 45 -17.93 1.12 -7.00
N ASP A 46 -19.25 1.03 -6.92
CA ASP A 46 -20.16 1.86 -7.72
C ASP A 46 -20.11 3.33 -7.29
N ALA A 47 -19.98 3.59 -5.98
CA ALA A 47 -19.77 4.95 -5.48
C ALA A 47 -18.41 5.50 -5.93
N LEU A 48 -17.36 4.68 -5.89
CA LEU A 48 -16.02 5.06 -6.36
C LEU A 48 -16.00 5.35 -7.86
N LEU A 49 -16.71 4.57 -8.69
CA LEU A 49 -16.87 4.83 -10.12
C LEU A 49 -17.53 6.20 -10.37
N ARG A 50 -18.59 6.52 -9.64
CA ARG A 50 -19.26 7.84 -9.75
C ARG A 50 -18.32 8.98 -9.39
N LEU A 51 -17.49 8.84 -8.36
CA LEU A 51 -16.49 9.85 -7.98
C LEU A 51 -15.40 9.97 -9.04
N ARG A 52 -14.85 8.83 -9.52
CA ARG A 52 -13.88 8.79 -10.61
C ARG A 52 -14.35 9.58 -11.81
N ASP A 53 -15.58 9.30 -12.25
CA ASP A 53 -16.16 9.92 -13.44
C ASP A 53 -16.50 11.41 -13.21
N HIS A 54 -16.94 11.76 -11.99
CA HIS A 54 -17.27 13.15 -11.63
C HIS A 54 -16.04 14.07 -11.60
N TYR A 55 -14.94 13.57 -11.00
CA TYR A 55 -13.71 14.37 -10.87
C TYR A 55 -12.72 14.16 -12.01
N GLY A 56 -12.95 13.16 -12.88
CA GLY A 56 -12.06 12.83 -13.99
C GLY A 56 -10.68 12.32 -13.52
N ILE A 57 -10.62 11.71 -12.33
CA ILE A 57 -9.38 11.22 -11.73
C ILE A 57 -9.37 9.70 -11.70
N ALA A 58 -8.32 9.06 -12.21
CA ALA A 58 -8.20 7.60 -12.25
C ALA A 58 -8.05 6.99 -10.84
N ILE A 59 -8.56 5.78 -10.65
CA ILE A 59 -8.21 4.93 -9.51
C ILE A 59 -7.16 3.95 -9.99
N THR A 60 -5.96 4.01 -9.45
CA THR A 60 -4.79 3.27 -9.95
C THR A 60 -4.45 2.06 -9.11
N SER A 61 -4.78 2.11 -7.82
CA SER A 61 -4.60 1.02 -6.87
C SER A 61 -5.72 0.95 -5.85
N VAL A 62 -5.90 -0.24 -5.29
CA VAL A 62 -6.82 -0.52 -4.18
C VAL A 62 -5.99 -1.10 -3.04
N HIS A 63 -5.94 -0.42 -1.91
CA HIS A 63 -5.34 -0.95 -0.71
C HIS A 63 -6.37 -1.80 0.04
N ALA A 64 -6.12 -3.10 0.14
CA ALA A 64 -7.03 -4.04 0.79
C ALA A 64 -7.19 -3.74 2.29
N PRO A 65 -8.34 -4.06 2.92
CA PRO A 65 -8.59 -3.77 4.33
C PRO A 65 -7.82 -4.73 5.26
N CYS A 66 -6.49 -4.54 5.33
CA CYS A 66 -5.54 -5.37 6.08
C CYS A 66 -5.21 -4.83 7.49
N LEU A 67 -5.52 -3.56 7.77
CA LEU A 67 -5.23 -2.93 9.06
C LEU A 67 -6.09 -3.48 10.20
N LEU A 68 -5.61 -3.36 11.43
CA LEU A 68 -6.37 -3.76 12.64
C LEU A 68 -7.73 -3.07 12.71
N ILE A 69 -7.79 -1.79 12.38
CA ILE A 69 -9.03 -1.00 12.42
C ILE A 69 -10.02 -1.42 11.33
N SER A 70 -9.54 -1.97 10.21
CA SER A 70 -10.35 -2.43 9.08
C SER A 70 -10.66 -3.95 9.11
N GLN A 71 -10.33 -4.65 10.21
CA GLN A 71 -10.49 -6.12 10.27
C GLN A 71 -11.93 -6.61 10.02
N ARG A 72 -12.94 -5.77 10.29
CA ARG A 72 -14.35 -6.11 10.06
C ARG A 72 -14.90 -5.61 8.73
N VAL A 73 -14.12 -4.80 8.01
CA VAL A 73 -14.50 -4.30 6.69
C VAL A 73 -14.53 -5.48 5.72
N TRP A 74 -15.63 -5.64 5.01
CA TRP A 74 -15.90 -6.75 4.10
C TRP A 74 -15.93 -8.15 4.75
N GLY A 75 -16.09 -8.23 6.08
CA GLY A 75 -16.09 -9.48 6.83
C GLY A 75 -14.81 -9.72 7.61
N THR A 76 -14.65 -10.90 8.18
CA THR A 76 -13.50 -11.27 9.03
C THR A 76 -12.51 -12.20 8.36
N GLU A 77 -12.94 -12.90 7.31
CA GLU A 77 -12.12 -13.88 6.61
C GLU A 77 -11.16 -13.21 5.63
N PRO A 78 -9.84 -13.44 5.72
CA PRO A 78 -8.87 -12.71 4.90
C PRO A 78 -8.99 -12.97 3.40
N TRP A 79 -9.05 -14.23 2.96
CA TRP A 79 -9.11 -14.55 1.53
C TRP A 79 -10.31 -13.94 0.81
N PRO A 80 -11.55 -14.01 1.32
CA PRO A 80 -12.69 -13.32 0.73
C PRO A 80 -12.51 -11.81 0.60
N LYS A 81 -11.76 -11.16 1.50
CA LYS A 81 -11.44 -9.74 1.39
C LYS A 81 -10.53 -9.47 0.20
N LEU A 82 -9.50 -10.30 -0.01
CA LEU A 82 -8.60 -10.14 -1.16
C LEU A 82 -9.31 -10.40 -2.48
N VAL A 83 -10.17 -11.41 -2.55
CA VAL A 83 -11.03 -11.66 -3.74
C VAL A 83 -11.91 -10.44 -4.02
N ARG A 84 -12.47 -9.82 -2.98
CA ARG A 84 -13.29 -8.62 -3.15
C ARG A 84 -12.44 -7.39 -3.54
N ALA A 85 -11.22 -7.26 -3.02
CA ALA A 85 -10.29 -6.20 -3.42
C ALA A 85 -9.87 -6.34 -4.89
N GLN A 86 -9.59 -7.57 -5.35
CA GLN A 86 -9.35 -7.89 -6.76
C GLN A 86 -10.52 -7.47 -7.64
N ALA A 87 -11.73 -7.94 -7.32
CA ALA A 87 -12.93 -7.61 -8.08
C ALA A 87 -13.20 -6.10 -8.12
N ALA A 88 -12.95 -5.39 -7.02
CA ALA A 88 -13.03 -3.94 -6.99
C ALA A 88 -11.97 -3.29 -7.90
N ALA A 89 -10.72 -3.74 -7.84
CA ALA A 89 -9.64 -3.24 -8.70
C ALA A 89 -9.97 -3.44 -10.19
N GLU A 90 -10.41 -4.64 -10.59
CA GLU A 90 -10.82 -4.95 -11.95
C GLU A 90 -11.96 -4.04 -12.44
N LEU A 91 -13.00 -3.85 -11.62
CA LEU A 91 -14.14 -2.98 -11.94
C LEU A 91 -13.74 -1.50 -12.05
N LEU A 92 -12.84 -1.04 -11.18
CA LEU A 92 -12.39 0.35 -11.13
C LEU A 92 -11.33 0.66 -12.19
N GLY A 93 -10.74 -0.35 -12.81
CA GLY A 93 -9.62 -0.23 -13.75
C GLY A 93 -8.28 0.00 -13.05
N ALA A 94 -8.18 -0.33 -11.77
CA ALA A 94 -6.95 -0.27 -11.01
C ALA A 94 -6.04 -1.46 -11.35
N SER A 95 -4.74 -1.20 -11.52
CA SER A 95 -3.77 -2.23 -11.89
C SER A 95 -3.13 -2.96 -10.71
N THR A 96 -3.32 -2.45 -9.48
CA THR A 96 -2.63 -2.95 -8.29
C THR A 96 -3.58 -3.08 -7.11
N VAL A 97 -3.44 -4.17 -6.36
CA VAL A 97 -4.00 -4.37 -5.03
C VAL A 97 -2.85 -4.46 -4.04
N VAL A 98 -2.78 -3.51 -3.10
CA VAL A 98 -1.81 -3.53 -2.01
C VAL A 98 -2.34 -4.42 -0.88
N VAL A 99 -1.47 -5.28 -0.36
CA VAL A 99 -1.81 -6.22 0.72
C VAL A 99 -0.70 -6.28 1.76
N HIS A 100 -1.08 -6.31 3.04
CA HIS A 100 -0.14 -6.56 4.12
C HIS A 100 0.08 -8.06 4.34
N PRO A 101 1.26 -8.49 4.77
CA PRO A 101 1.44 -9.82 5.31
C PRO A 101 0.48 -10.06 6.49
N PRO A 102 0.04 -11.31 6.70
CA PRO A 102 -0.83 -11.68 7.80
C PRO A 102 -0.25 -11.33 9.17
N PHE A 103 -1.13 -11.03 10.12
CA PHE A 103 -0.71 -11.01 11.51
C PHE A 103 -0.40 -12.43 12.02
N ARG A 104 0.60 -12.57 12.87
CA ARG A 104 1.07 -13.85 13.43
C ARG A 104 -0.01 -14.71 14.11
N TRP A 105 -1.11 -14.11 14.53
CA TRP A 105 -2.25 -14.85 15.11
C TRP A 105 -3.21 -15.41 14.07
N GLN A 106 -3.11 -14.98 12.80
CA GLN A 106 -3.88 -15.51 11.67
C GLN A 106 -3.17 -16.74 11.06
N ARG A 107 -2.93 -17.78 11.89
CA ARG A 107 -1.99 -18.86 11.61
C ARG A 107 -2.20 -19.60 10.30
N ASP A 108 -3.43 -19.93 9.97
CA ASP A 108 -3.74 -20.68 8.74
C ASP A 108 -3.55 -19.81 7.52
N TYR A 109 -4.03 -18.56 7.58
CA TYR A 109 -3.81 -17.56 6.55
C TYR A 109 -2.32 -17.29 6.31
N ALA A 110 -1.53 -17.13 7.39
CA ALA A 110 -0.09 -16.88 7.31
C ALA A 110 0.67 -18.06 6.67
N ARG A 111 0.28 -19.29 6.98
CA ARG A 111 0.91 -20.50 6.40
C ARG A 111 0.71 -20.61 4.89
N GLU A 112 -0.43 -20.15 4.40
CA GLU A 112 -0.82 -20.27 2.99
C GLU A 112 -0.56 -18.98 2.20
N PHE A 113 -0.12 -17.90 2.85
CA PHE A 113 -0.15 -16.55 2.29
C PHE A 113 0.66 -16.43 1.00
N VAL A 114 1.95 -16.80 0.99
CA VAL A 114 2.81 -16.67 -0.20
C VAL A 114 2.23 -17.44 -1.38
N ALA A 115 1.92 -18.72 -1.17
CA ALA A 115 1.34 -19.56 -2.23
C ALA A 115 -0.06 -19.10 -2.66
N GLY A 116 -0.84 -18.55 -1.72
CA GLY A 116 -2.17 -18.02 -2.01
C GLY A 116 -2.14 -16.74 -2.83
N ILE A 117 -1.23 -15.81 -2.51
CA ILE A 117 -1.03 -14.58 -3.31
C ILE A 117 -0.53 -14.93 -4.71
N GLU A 118 0.44 -15.85 -4.85
CA GLU A 118 0.93 -16.28 -6.17
C GLU A 118 -0.20 -16.91 -7.02
N ARG A 119 -1.04 -17.76 -6.40
CA ARG A 119 -2.20 -18.33 -7.09
C ARG A 119 -3.17 -17.26 -7.55
N MET A 120 -3.55 -16.30 -6.68
CA MET A 120 -4.43 -15.19 -7.06
C MET A 120 -3.82 -14.35 -8.18
N ALA A 121 -2.53 -14.00 -8.08
CA ALA A 121 -1.82 -13.23 -9.10
C ALA A 121 -1.72 -13.95 -10.46
N SER A 122 -1.80 -15.29 -10.48
CA SER A 122 -1.79 -16.07 -11.73
C SER A 122 -3.14 -16.10 -12.45
N GLU A 123 -4.23 -15.69 -11.79
CA GLU A 123 -5.60 -15.76 -12.30
C GLU A 123 -6.12 -14.40 -12.80
N THR A 124 -5.32 -13.33 -12.72
CA THR A 124 -5.71 -11.96 -13.07
C THR A 124 -4.52 -11.14 -13.58
N ASP A 125 -4.79 -10.06 -14.30
CA ASP A 125 -3.79 -9.05 -14.67
C ASP A 125 -3.55 -8.03 -13.53
N VAL A 126 -4.33 -8.06 -12.46
CA VAL A 126 -4.14 -7.20 -11.28
C VAL A 126 -2.92 -7.68 -10.50
N ARG A 127 -2.01 -6.75 -10.20
CA ARG A 127 -0.80 -7.01 -9.42
C ARG A 127 -1.15 -7.03 -7.92
N PHE A 128 -0.96 -8.15 -7.25
CA PHE A 128 -0.98 -8.20 -5.80
C PHE A 128 0.40 -7.79 -5.26
N ALA A 129 0.52 -6.56 -4.81
CA ALA A 129 1.77 -6.00 -4.30
C ALA A 129 1.81 -6.12 -2.77
N VAL A 130 2.66 -7.01 -2.28
CA VAL A 130 2.82 -7.24 -0.84
C VAL A 130 3.71 -6.16 -0.26
N GLU A 131 3.25 -5.53 0.81
CA GLU A 131 3.90 -4.37 1.42
C GLU A 131 4.84 -4.77 2.54
N ASN A 132 6.04 -4.14 2.58
CA ASN A 132 6.92 -4.27 3.74
C ASN A 132 6.26 -3.62 4.96
N MET A 133 6.34 -4.34 6.07
CA MET A 133 5.87 -3.87 7.36
C MET A 133 7.07 -3.59 8.29
N TYR A 134 6.85 -3.67 9.58
CA TYR A 134 7.88 -3.44 10.59
C TYR A 134 7.65 -4.32 11.83
N PRO A 135 8.70 -4.62 12.62
CA PRO A 135 8.53 -5.31 13.89
C PRO A 135 7.84 -4.40 14.90
N TRP A 136 6.90 -4.96 15.66
CA TRP A 136 6.25 -4.21 16.72
C TRP A 136 7.14 -4.14 17.95
N LYS A 137 7.05 -3.02 18.67
CA LYS A 137 7.77 -2.78 19.92
C LYS A 137 6.80 -2.77 21.09
N ALA A 138 7.05 -3.60 22.09
CA ALA A 138 6.33 -3.59 23.35
C ALA A 138 7.33 -3.47 24.51
N VAL A 139 7.22 -2.38 25.28
CA VAL A 139 8.12 -2.03 26.38
C VAL A 139 9.57 -1.92 25.86
N ASN A 140 10.41 -2.92 26.03
CA ASN A 140 11.81 -2.94 25.58
C ASN A 140 12.11 -4.15 24.67
N ARG A 141 11.10 -4.74 24.04
CA ARG A 141 11.25 -5.92 23.16
C ARG A 141 10.61 -5.68 21.82
N GLU A 142 11.34 -6.03 20.79
CA GLU A 142 10.79 -6.14 19.44
C GLU A 142 10.24 -7.55 19.23
N PHE A 143 9.14 -7.66 18.50
CA PHE A 143 8.60 -8.96 18.10
C PHE A 143 8.00 -8.87 16.69
N ALA A 144 8.15 -9.94 15.94
CA ALA A 144 7.54 -10.06 14.62
C ALA A 144 6.01 -10.18 14.77
N ALA A 145 5.29 -9.13 14.40
CA ALA A 145 3.83 -9.12 14.41
C ALA A 145 3.24 -9.72 13.14
N TYR A 146 3.99 -9.72 12.06
CA TYR A 146 3.60 -10.18 10.73
C TYR A 146 4.28 -11.50 10.37
N GLN A 147 3.62 -12.29 9.52
CA GLN A 147 4.13 -13.55 9.00
C GLN A 147 3.74 -13.72 7.53
N PRO A 148 4.55 -14.40 6.69
CA PRO A 148 5.77 -15.12 7.12
C PRO A 148 6.87 -14.19 7.60
N SER A 149 7.02 -12.98 7.00
CA SER A 149 7.94 -11.93 7.45
C SER A 149 7.28 -10.55 7.37
N TRP A 150 7.85 -9.57 8.05
CA TRP A 150 7.57 -8.14 7.85
C TRP A 150 8.45 -7.55 6.73
N ASP A 151 9.56 -8.19 6.40
CA ASP A 151 10.44 -7.80 5.29
C ASP A 151 10.06 -8.61 4.05
N VAL A 152 9.54 -7.95 3.03
CA VAL A 152 9.08 -8.59 1.80
C VAL A 152 10.22 -9.19 0.96
N ARG A 153 11.48 -8.94 1.32
CA ARG A 153 12.64 -9.57 0.68
C ARG A 153 12.82 -11.02 1.10
N ASP A 154 12.31 -11.39 2.28
CA ASP A 154 12.46 -12.73 2.85
C ASP A 154 11.63 -13.80 2.13
N ASP A 155 10.64 -13.38 1.34
CA ASP A 155 9.72 -14.27 0.65
C ASP A 155 9.68 -13.98 -0.86
N ASP A 156 9.23 -14.98 -1.63
CA ASP A 156 9.23 -14.93 -3.10
C ASP A 156 7.90 -14.37 -3.64
N TYR A 157 7.64 -13.10 -3.33
CA TYR A 157 6.49 -12.39 -3.89
C TYR A 157 6.77 -11.91 -5.31
N ARG A 158 5.81 -12.08 -6.22
CA ARG A 158 5.91 -11.61 -7.60
C ARG A 158 5.95 -10.09 -7.69
N HIS A 159 5.15 -9.41 -6.86
CA HIS A 159 5.07 -7.96 -6.80
C HIS A 159 5.09 -7.47 -5.36
N THR A 160 5.74 -6.35 -5.14
CA THR A 160 5.91 -5.76 -3.81
C THR A 160 5.60 -4.27 -3.80
N THR A 161 5.19 -3.79 -2.62
CA THR A 161 5.09 -2.38 -2.27
C THR A 161 6.21 -2.04 -1.30
N LEU A 162 6.90 -0.92 -1.53
CA LEU A 162 7.85 -0.36 -0.60
C LEU A 162 7.24 0.86 0.09
N ASP A 163 7.01 0.76 1.40
CA ASP A 163 6.59 1.87 2.25
C ASP A 163 7.77 2.46 3.03
N LEU A 164 7.98 3.78 2.88
CA LEU A 164 9.09 4.49 3.50
C LEU A 164 8.84 4.80 4.97
N SER A 165 7.60 4.99 5.40
CA SER A 165 7.29 5.13 6.83
C SER A 165 7.59 3.83 7.57
N HIS A 166 7.27 2.70 6.96
CA HIS A 166 7.58 1.37 7.50
C HIS A 166 9.10 1.10 7.55
N THR A 167 9.86 1.54 6.52
CA THR A 167 11.33 1.45 6.59
C THR A 167 11.91 2.35 7.68
N SER A 168 11.28 3.49 7.95
CA SER A 168 11.66 4.36 9.08
C SER A 168 11.51 3.65 10.42
N VAL A 169 10.35 3.00 10.66
CA VAL A 169 10.07 2.27 11.91
C VAL A 169 10.98 1.07 12.08
N SER A 170 11.18 0.28 11.02
CA SER A 170 12.04 -0.92 11.03
C SER A 170 13.51 -0.58 11.05
N ARG A 171 13.88 0.67 10.70
CA ARG A 171 15.26 1.15 10.51
C ARG A 171 15.98 0.42 9.39
N SER A 172 15.24 0.01 8.37
CA SER A 172 15.76 -0.57 7.15
C SER A 172 16.24 0.53 6.21
N ASP A 173 17.23 0.22 5.37
CA ASP A 173 17.66 1.12 4.30
C ASP A 173 16.68 0.99 3.12
N ALA A 174 15.87 2.04 2.89
CA ALA A 174 14.88 2.07 1.82
C ALA A 174 15.51 1.97 0.41
N LEU A 175 16.71 2.56 0.22
CA LEU A 175 17.41 2.51 -1.07
C LEU A 175 17.99 1.12 -1.34
N GLU A 176 18.54 0.46 -0.31
CA GLU A 176 18.97 -0.92 -0.41
C GLU A 176 17.78 -1.83 -0.72
N MET A 177 16.68 -1.70 0.03
CA MET A 177 15.46 -2.48 -0.18
C MET A 177 14.90 -2.31 -1.59
N ALA A 178 14.85 -1.08 -2.12
CA ALA A 178 14.39 -0.83 -3.48
C ALA A 178 15.26 -1.53 -4.53
N ARG A 179 16.60 -1.52 -4.35
CA ARG A 179 17.53 -2.21 -5.26
C ARG A 179 17.39 -3.73 -5.18
N ASP A 180 17.25 -4.28 -3.98
CA ASP A 180 17.11 -5.73 -3.75
C ASP A 180 15.79 -6.27 -4.34
N LEU A 181 14.72 -5.48 -4.28
CA LEU A 181 13.43 -5.83 -4.85
C LEU A 181 13.45 -5.81 -6.38
N GLY A 182 14.18 -4.87 -6.98
CA GLY A 182 14.34 -4.79 -8.44
C GLY A 182 12.98 -4.79 -9.16
N ASP A 183 12.82 -5.66 -10.16
CA ASP A 183 11.58 -5.76 -10.97
C ASP A 183 10.34 -6.21 -10.18
N ARG A 184 10.52 -6.73 -8.96
CA ARG A 184 9.40 -7.06 -8.06
C ARG A 184 8.76 -5.82 -7.45
N LEU A 185 9.49 -4.71 -7.37
CA LEU A 185 8.97 -3.44 -6.87
C LEU A 185 8.08 -2.80 -7.94
N VAL A 186 6.80 -2.72 -7.69
CA VAL A 186 5.81 -2.15 -8.63
C VAL A 186 5.02 -0.99 -8.04
N HIS A 187 5.19 -0.75 -6.73
CA HIS A 187 4.40 0.21 -5.99
C HIS A 187 5.22 0.79 -4.83
N VAL A 188 5.07 2.07 -4.57
CA VAL A 188 5.78 2.77 -3.49
C VAL A 188 4.81 3.65 -2.73
N HIS A 189 4.75 3.50 -1.41
CA HIS A 189 4.16 4.49 -0.51
C HIS A 189 5.24 5.49 -0.11
N LEU A 190 5.15 6.68 -0.68
CA LEU A 190 6.08 7.76 -0.42
C LEU A 190 5.62 8.54 0.81
N ALA A 191 6.34 8.36 1.90
CA ALA A 191 6.15 9.03 3.18
C ALA A 191 7.52 9.29 3.81
N ASP A 192 7.56 10.05 4.90
CA ASP A 192 8.77 10.26 5.68
C ASP A 192 8.57 9.78 7.13
N GLY A 193 9.63 9.69 7.90
CA GLY A 193 9.60 9.27 9.30
C GLY A 193 10.89 9.60 10.03
N THR A 194 10.83 9.74 11.34
CA THR A 194 11.97 10.15 12.18
C THR A 194 12.85 8.98 12.66
N GLY A 195 12.50 7.73 12.33
CA GLY A 195 13.11 6.53 12.91
C GLY A 195 12.61 6.22 14.32
N SER A 196 11.50 6.83 14.71
CA SER A 196 10.79 6.51 15.96
C SER A 196 10.16 5.11 15.88
N SER A 197 9.49 4.69 16.95
CA SER A 197 8.75 3.42 16.94
C SER A 197 7.30 3.56 16.47
N LEU A 198 6.94 4.75 15.99
CA LEU A 198 5.61 5.06 15.47
C LEU A 198 5.66 5.07 13.95
N ASP A 199 4.61 4.57 13.35
CA ASP A 199 4.34 4.70 11.94
C ASP A 199 3.78 6.11 11.69
N GLU A 200 4.69 7.02 11.27
CA GLU A 200 4.42 8.45 11.32
C GLU A 200 3.81 9.00 10.05
N HIS A 201 4.12 8.40 8.90
CA HIS A 201 3.72 8.90 7.58
C HIS A 201 3.89 10.42 7.43
N LEU A 202 5.07 10.93 7.78
CA LEU A 202 5.33 12.36 7.73
C LEU A 202 5.37 12.89 6.29
N VAL A 203 5.06 14.17 6.15
CA VAL A 203 5.30 14.91 4.90
C VAL A 203 6.81 14.87 4.58
N HIS A 204 7.13 14.66 3.31
CA HIS A 204 8.50 14.56 2.81
C HIS A 204 9.37 15.74 3.26
N GLY A 205 10.58 15.43 3.76
CA GLY A 205 11.52 16.39 4.31
C GLY A 205 11.27 16.78 5.78
N ARG A 206 10.32 16.13 6.46
CA ARG A 206 10.09 16.30 7.90
C ARG A 206 10.68 15.20 8.76
N GLY A 207 11.21 14.17 8.15
CA GLY A 207 11.91 13.05 8.79
C GLY A 207 13.30 12.87 8.23
N GLY A 208 13.74 11.62 8.14
CA GLY A 208 15.07 11.24 7.67
C GLY A 208 15.05 10.20 6.54
N GLN A 209 13.88 9.93 5.95
CA GLN A 209 13.82 8.97 4.85
C GLN A 209 14.36 9.59 3.55
N PRO A 210 15.08 8.80 2.73
CA PRO A 210 15.71 9.27 1.50
C PRO A 210 14.71 9.39 0.35
N CYS A 211 13.61 10.17 0.55
CA CYS A 211 12.51 10.28 -0.42
C CYS A 211 12.98 10.78 -1.79
N ALA A 212 13.83 11.81 -1.83
CA ALA A 212 14.30 12.38 -3.09
C ALA A 212 15.28 11.42 -3.79
N GLU A 213 16.18 10.81 -3.03
CA GLU A 213 17.14 9.84 -3.53
C GLU A 213 16.44 8.58 -4.05
N LEU A 214 15.36 8.13 -3.38
CA LEU A 214 14.57 7.02 -3.87
C LEU A 214 13.92 7.34 -5.21
N LEU A 215 13.30 8.51 -5.36
CA LEU A 215 12.71 8.94 -6.64
C LEU A 215 13.75 8.98 -7.76
N GLN A 216 14.98 9.40 -7.45
CA GLN A 216 16.09 9.38 -8.41
C GLN A 216 16.46 7.94 -8.80
N VAL A 217 16.62 7.03 -7.82
CA VAL A 217 16.92 5.60 -8.07
C VAL A 217 15.83 4.96 -8.92
N LEU A 218 14.55 5.21 -8.62
CA LEU A 218 13.43 4.71 -9.41
C LEU A 218 13.46 5.24 -10.85
N GLY A 219 13.76 6.54 -11.02
CA GLY A 219 13.88 7.14 -12.36
C GLY A 219 15.04 6.56 -13.17
N GLU A 220 16.19 6.32 -12.54
CA GLU A 220 17.38 5.73 -13.17
C GLU A 220 17.21 4.25 -13.52
N SER A 221 16.44 3.50 -12.72
CA SER A 221 16.13 2.08 -12.98
C SER A 221 15.08 1.86 -14.07
N GLY A 222 14.40 2.92 -14.50
CA GLY A 222 13.29 2.81 -15.46
C GLY A 222 12.00 2.27 -14.83
N PHE A 223 11.83 2.46 -13.53
CA PHE A 223 10.62 2.07 -12.81
C PHE A 223 9.37 2.66 -13.49
N ASP A 224 8.42 1.79 -13.82
CA ASP A 224 7.17 2.12 -14.51
C ASP A 224 5.92 1.89 -13.63
N GLY A 225 6.15 1.67 -12.34
CA GLY A 225 5.11 1.45 -11.34
C GLY A 225 4.46 2.74 -10.81
N GLN A 226 3.89 2.64 -9.62
CA GLN A 226 3.14 3.71 -8.98
C GLN A 226 3.92 4.27 -7.78
N VAL A 227 3.97 5.60 -7.68
CA VAL A 227 4.43 6.31 -6.49
C VAL A 227 3.22 6.98 -5.85
N VAL A 228 2.82 6.48 -4.71
CA VAL A 228 1.65 6.95 -3.97
C VAL A 228 2.11 7.83 -2.81
N VAL A 229 1.64 9.06 -2.79
CA VAL A 229 1.83 9.95 -1.63
C VAL A 229 0.88 9.48 -0.53
N GLU A 230 1.45 8.93 0.54
CA GLU A 230 0.73 8.44 1.71
C GLU A 230 1.26 9.10 2.99
N ILE A 231 0.67 10.22 3.35
CA ILE A 231 1.10 11.06 4.47
C ILE A 231 -0.02 11.27 5.48
N SER A 232 0.34 11.41 6.74
CA SER A 232 -0.58 11.86 7.79
C SER A 232 -0.61 13.39 7.87
N THR A 233 -1.81 13.98 7.89
CA THR A 233 -2.05 15.44 7.96
C THR A 233 -2.59 15.86 9.32
#